data_935297e703b112b84f69e2367a96b41a
#
_entry.id   935297e703b112b84f69e2367a96b41a
#
_cell.length_a   1.000
_cell.length_b   1.000
_cell.length_c   1.000
_cell.angle_alpha   90.00
_cell.angle_beta   90.00
_cell.angle_gamma   90.00
#
_symmetry.space_group_name_H-M   'P 1'
#
loop_
_entity.id
_entity.type
_entity.pdbx_description
1 polymer ?
#
loop_
_entity_poly.entity_id
_entity_poly.type
_entity_poly.pdbx_seq_one_letter_code
_entity_poly.pdbx_strand_id
1 'polypeptide(L)'
;MKLILRKILLFFLIFVMSCDPAGSSFTPNPDPIIPADINIGSGMFIFSFNDIDIEVFYHVPEAYSSSSKIVIGLHGGSRDAESVRDNMIQKSIDYNFVIIAPKLSSSNFSLGDGYILGNVYVDGDNPSVNTLNEEDEWSFSIIEPLFDSVKSSLSIENDKYNLFGFSAGAQFVHRFILFKPTARFDKVVAGAAGWYTVPDNTIPFPYGLDNSILMTTNLNDLLSRDLFIQVGALDNNPNSAGLRHNEYADAQGLNRVTRAVNFFETGQNIAESLGFNLNWSIHVIQGAGHNLIPNAENACDLMFN
;
A
#
# COMPACT_ATOMS: atom_id res chain seq x y z
N MET A 1 5.44 95.52 17.70
CA MET A 1 4.31 94.63 17.71
C MET A 1 4.82 93.22 17.26
N LYS A 2 5.13 92.34 18.20
CA LYS A 2 5.78 91.06 17.96
C LYS A 2 4.72 89.96 17.79
N LEU A 3 4.70 89.34 16.64
CA LEU A 3 3.85 88.17 16.34
C LEU A 3 4.58 86.94 16.78
N ILE A 4 4.03 86.19 17.72
CA ILE A 4 4.53 84.90 18.24
C ILE A 4 3.94 83.79 17.39
N LEU A 5 4.80 83.11 16.62
CA LEU A 5 4.42 81.94 15.84
C LEU A 5 4.50 80.67 16.72
N ARG A 6 3.38 80.10 17.07
CA ARG A 6 3.31 78.81 17.76
C ARG A 6 3.43 77.67 16.74
N LYS A 7 4.54 76.95 16.83
CA LYS A 7 4.72 75.67 16.10
C LYS A 7 3.93 74.57 16.80
N ILE A 8 2.93 74.03 16.12
CA ILE A 8 2.23 72.80 16.53
C ILE A 8 3.02 71.63 15.96
N LEU A 9 3.61 70.84 16.85
CA LEU A 9 4.30 69.58 16.50
C LEU A 9 3.24 68.47 16.48
N LEU A 10 2.88 68.01 15.28
CA LEU A 10 1.98 66.87 15.09
C LEU A 10 2.78 65.59 15.19
N PHE A 11 2.62 64.85 16.29
CA PHE A 11 3.16 63.50 16.45
C PHE A 11 2.29 62.53 15.66
N PHE A 12 2.79 62.04 14.52
CA PHE A 12 2.20 60.91 13.82
C PHE A 12 2.66 59.62 14.53
N LEU A 13 1.75 58.98 15.26
CA LEU A 13 1.94 57.63 15.81
C LEU A 13 1.69 56.65 14.68
N ILE A 14 2.79 56.11 14.12
CA ILE A 14 2.71 55.00 13.15
C ILE A 14 2.47 53.73 13.98
N PHE A 15 1.22 53.24 13.97
CA PHE A 15 0.89 51.89 14.43
C PHE A 15 1.40 50.90 13.37
N VAL A 16 2.55 50.27 13.63
CA VAL A 16 2.99 49.09 12.86
C VAL A 16 2.18 47.92 13.39
N MET A 17 1.11 47.56 12.66
CA MET A 17 0.47 46.27 12.87
C MET A 17 1.44 45.20 12.37
N SER A 18 2.13 44.55 13.28
CA SER A 18 2.80 43.27 13.05
C SER A 18 1.70 42.23 12.83
N CYS A 19 1.47 41.84 11.59
CA CYS A 19 0.79 40.61 11.28
C CYS A 19 1.79 39.48 11.51
N ASP A 20 1.68 38.80 12.66
CA ASP A 20 2.27 37.48 12.83
C ASP A 20 1.53 36.51 11.90
N PRO A 21 2.20 35.82 10.99
CA PRO A 21 1.60 34.67 10.32
C PRO A 21 1.70 33.47 11.27
N ALA A 22 0.84 33.46 12.27
CA ALA A 22 0.61 32.24 13.03
C ALA A 22 -0.25 31.28 12.18
N GLY A 23 0.35 30.74 11.15
CA GLY A 23 -0.06 29.46 10.61
C GLY A 23 0.35 28.40 11.62
N SER A 24 -0.44 28.17 12.66
CA SER A 24 -0.36 26.93 13.42
C SER A 24 -0.78 25.82 12.45
N SER A 25 0.20 25.13 11.85
CA SER A 25 -0.02 23.81 11.30
C SER A 25 -0.48 22.94 12.47
N PHE A 26 -1.78 22.77 12.57
CA PHE A 26 -2.38 21.77 13.42
C PHE A 26 -1.99 20.43 12.77
N THR A 27 -0.86 19.86 13.17
CA THR A 27 -0.62 18.45 12.97
C THR A 27 -1.52 17.78 13.98
N PRO A 28 -2.57 17.03 13.55
CA PRO A 28 -3.34 16.24 14.50
C PRO A 28 -2.32 15.34 15.20
N ASN A 29 -2.35 15.37 16.53
CA ASN A 29 -1.60 14.41 17.32
C ASN A 29 -2.10 13.04 16.86
N PRO A 30 -1.27 12.12 16.37
CA PRO A 30 -1.77 10.82 15.96
C PRO A 30 -2.52 10.22 17.15
N ASP A 31 -3.74 9.71 16.88
CA ASP A 31 -4.53 9.04 17.88
C ASP A 31 -3.67 8.00 18.60
N PRO A 32 -3.79 7.86 19.93
CA PRO A 32 -2.98 6.91 20.68
C PRO A 32 -3.19 5.52 20.09
N ILE A 33 -2.10 4.87 19.65
CA ILE A 33 -2.12 3.50 19.15
C ILE A 33 -2.69 2.62 20.27
N ILE A 34 -3.90 2.09 20.06
CA ILE A 34 -4.52 1.15 21.01
C ILE A 34 -3.90 -0.22 20.75
N PRO A 35 -3.16 -0.81 21.71
CA PRO A 35 -2.58 -2.14 21.53
C PRO A 35 -3.67 -3.16 21.23
N ALA A 36 -3.47 -3.99 20.22
CA ALA A 36 -4.35 -5.10 19.91
C ALA A 36 -4.24 -6.22 20.99
N ASP A 37 -5.31 -6.89 21.29
CA ASP A 37 -5.30 -8.10 22.16
C ASP A 37 -4.85 -9.31 21.31
N ILE A 38 -3.54 -9.56 21.29
CA ILE A 38 -2.92 -10.62 20.49
C ILE A 38 -2.23 -11.62 21.40
N ASN A 39 -2.53 -12.91 21.20
CA ASN A 39 -1.96 -14.02 21.96
C ASN A 39 -1.18 -14.98 21.05
N ILE A 40 -0.35 -15.84 21.63
CA ILE A 40 0.29 -16.95 20.90
C ILE A 40 -0.80 -17.85 20.29
N GLY A 41 -0.57 -18.33 19.07
CA GLY A 41 -1.52 -19.10 18.28
C GLY A 41 -2.32 -18.22 17.32
N SER A 42 -3.44 -18.77 16.82
CA SER A 42 -4.31 -18.07 15.87
C SER A 42 -5.47 -17.40 16.59
N GLY A 43 -5.85 -16.23 16.10
CA GLY A 43 -6.97 -15.46 16.62
C GLY A 43 -7.44 -14.35 15.66
N MET A 44 -8.28 -13.50 16.19
CA MET A 44 -8.80 -12.32 15.51
C MET A 44 -8.97 -11.19 16.53
N PHE A 45 -8.66 -9.97 16.13
CA PHE A 45 -8.97 -8.76 16.88
C PHE A 45 -9.62 -7.73 15.98
N ILE A 46 -10.23 -6.71 16.58
CA ILE A 46 -10.78 -5.56 15.85
C ILE A 46 -9.76 -4.43 15.88
N PHE A 47 -9.45 -3.92 14.71
CA PHE A 47 -8.67 -2.71 14.52
C PHE A 47 -9.56 -1.59 13.97
N SER A 48 -9.66 -0.47 14.67
CA SER A 48 -10.47 0.66 14.24
C SER A 48 -9.59 1.66 13.46
N PHE A 49 -10.07 2.05 12.29
CA PHE A 49 -9.45 3.06 11.43
C PHE A 49 -10.54 3.99 10.87
N ASN A 50 -10.47 5.29 11.18
CA ASN A 50 -11.47 6.30 10.76
C ASN A 50 -12.92 5.83 11.04
N ASP A 51 -13.20 5.42 12.28
CA ASP A 51 -14.50 4.89 12.72
C ASP A 51 -14.97 3.62 11.98
N ILE A 52 -14.08 2.97 11.22
CA ILE A 52 -14.33 1.69 10.56
C ILE A 52 -13.67 0.58 11.37
N ASP A 53 -14.46 -0.37 11.84
CA ASP A 53 -13.96 -1.56 12.49
C ASP A 53 -13.53 -2.61 11.45
N ILE A 54 -12.27 -3.02 11.53
CA ILE A 54 -11.62 -3.98 10.64
C ILE A 54 -11.30 -5.25 11.41
N GLU A 55 -11.89 -6.38 11.01
CA GLU A 55 -11.47 -7.69 11.52
C GLU A 55 -10.06 -8.00 11.04
N VAL A 56 -9.15 -8.29 11.97
CA VAL A 56 -7.76 -8.64 11.65
C VAL A 56 -7.47 -10.04 12.16
N PHE A 57 -7.32 -11.00 11.26
CA PHE A 57 -6.94 -12.38 11.57
C PHE A 57 -5.43 -12.48 11.73
N TYR A 58 -4.97 -13.24 12.73
CA TYR A 58 -3.53 -13.35 13.00
C TYR A 58 -3.12 -14.77 13.38
N HIS A 59 -1.82 -15.03 13.26
CA HIS A 59 -1.16 -16.16 13.91
C HIS A 59 0.20 -15.73 14.44
N VAL A 60 0.45 -16.02 15.72
CA VAL A 60 1.73 -15.80 16.40
C VAL A 60 2.33 -17.18 16.71
N PRO A 61 3.47 -17.56 16.12
CA PRO A 61 4.10 -18.85 16.39
C PRO A 61 4.61 -18.93 17.85
N GLU A 62 4.67 -20.12 18.44
CA GLU A 62 5.17 -20.30 19.81
C GLU A 62 6.61 -19.81 20.03
N ALA A 63 7.42 -19.91 18.98
CA ALA A 63 8.82 -19.49 19.01
C ALA A 63 9.04 -17.97 18.76
N TYR A 64 7.92 -17.20 18.66
CA TYR A 64 8.06 -15.76 18.38
C TYR A 64 8.91 -15.05 19.45
N SER A 65 9.57 -13.97 19.04
CA SER A 65 10.40 -13.13 19.91
C SER A 65 10.33 -11.66 19.47
N SER A 66 10.91 -10.75 20.23
CA SER A 66 10.98 -9.34 19.84
C SER A 66 11.68 -9.10 18.50
N SER A 67 12.51 -10.04 18.03
CA SER A 67 13.17 -9.98 16.72
C SER A 67 12.36 -10.59 15.55
N SER A 68 11.22 -11.22 15.83
CA SER A 68 10.37 -11.81 14.79
C SER A 68 9.87 -10.74 13.82
N LYS A 69 9.78 -11.09 12.53
CA LYS A 69 9.20 -10.18 11.52
C LYS A 69 7.68 -10.27 11.53
N ILE A 70 7.02 -9.22 11.08
CA ILE A 70 5.58 -9.22 10.81
C ILE A 70 5.39 -9.30 9.30
N VAL A 71 4.47 -10.16 8.86
CA VAL A 71 3.96 -10.23 7.49
C VAL A 71 2.51 -9.75 7.50
N ILE A 72 2.18 -8.80 6.65
CA ILE A 72 0.80 -8.35 6.44
C ILE A 72 0.29 -8.97 5.14
N GLY A 73 -0.77 -9.79 5.25
CA GLY A 73 -1.35 -10.53 4.13
C GLY A 73 -2.67 -9.93 3.65
N LEU A 74 -2.75 -9.52 2.37
CA LEU A 74 -3.94 -8.92 1.75
C LEU A 74 -4.67 -9.96 0.89
N HIS A 75 -5.98 -10.12 1.18
CA HIS A 75 -6.85 -11.10 0.53
C HIS A 75 -7.20 -10.76 -0.93
N GLY A 76 -7.72 -11.74 -1.65
CA GLY A 76 -8.30 -11.56 -2.98
C GLY A 76 -9.67 -10.89 -2.97
N GLY A 77 -10.35 -10.89 -4.12
CA GLY A 77 -11.69 -10.30 -4.29
C GLY A 77 -12.78 -10.98 -3.44
N SER A 78 -12.58 -12.21 -2.98
CA SER A 78 -13.48 -12.92 -2.05
C SER A 78 -13.56 -12.30 -0.66
N ARG A 79 -12.63 -11.43 -0.31
CA ARG A 79 -12.54 -10.79 1.02
C ARG A 79 -12.27 -11.79 2.17
N ASP A 80 -11.65 -12.92 1.86
CA ASP A 80 -11.35 -13.99 2.79
C ASP A 80 -9.95 -13.81 3.39
N ALA A 81 -9.85 -12.94 4.40
CA ALA A 81 -8.60 -12.66 5.11
C ALA A 81 -8.19 -13.82 6.02
N GLU A 82 -9.16 -14.56 6.55
CA GLU A 82 -8.88 -15.73 7.39
C GLU A 82 -8.14 -16.80 6.60
N SER A 83 -8.58 -17.10 5.38
CA SER A 83 -7.86 -18.03 4.49
C SER A 83 -6.44 -17.58 4.19
N VAL A 84 -6.18 -16.26 4.07
CA VAL A 84 -4.80 -15.76 3.87
C VAL A 84 -3.95 -16.13 5.09
N ARG A 85 -4.42 -15.83 6.31
CA ARG A 85 -3.75 -16.19 7.54
C ARG A 85 -3.53 -17.71 7.63
N ASP A 86 -4.57 -18.51 7.38
CA ASP A 86 -4.52 -19.97 7.54
C ASP A 86 -3.52 -20.64 6.60
N ASN A 87 -3.44 -20.17 5.34
CA ASN A 87 -2.50 -20.71 4.37
C ASN A 87 -1.05 -20.26 4.59
N MET A 88 -0.80 -19.38 5.56
CA MET A 88 0.55 -18.96 5.93
C MET A 88 1.00 -19.49 7.31
N ILE A 89 0.14 -20.18 8.07
CA ILE A 89 0.45 -20.67 9.43
C ILE A 89 1.71 -21.54 9.44
N GLN A 90 1.78 -22.57 8.57
CA GLN A 90 2.93 -23.48 8.57
C GLN A 90 4.23 -22.72 8.27
N LYS A 91 4.22 -21.84 7.30
CA LYS A 91 5.38 -20.99 6.96
C LYS A 91 5.71 -20.00 8.10
N SER A 92 4.71 -19.48 8.80
CA SER A 92 4.90 -18.64 9.99
C SER A 92 5.67 -19.39 11.08
N ILE A 93 5.34 -20.67 11.30
CA ILE A 93 6.05 -21.55 12.23
C ILE A 93 7.48 -21.84 11.74
N ASP A 94 7.65 -22.19 10.47
CA ASP A 94 8.92 -22.59 9.89
C ASP A 94 9.96 -21.43 9.86
N TYR A 95 9.50 -20.22 9.57
CA TYR A 95 10.34 -19.01 9.47
C TYR A 95 10.25 -18.09 10.69
N ASN A 96 9.45 -18.43 11.67
CA ASN A 96 9.25 -17.66 12.92
C ASN A 96 8.84 -16.19 12.68
N PHE A 97 7.75 -15.97 11.94
CA PHE A 97 7.16 -14.65 11.74
C PHE A 97 5.71 -14.59 12.20
N VAL A 98 5.25 -13.39 12.54
CA VAL A 98 3.84 -13.12 12.84
C VAL A 98 3.10 -12.78 11.56
N ILE A 99 2.02 -13.52 11.25
CA ILE A 99 1.12 -13.15 10.14
C ILE A 99 -0.08 -12.38 10.68
N ILE A 100 -0.43 -11.27 10.02
CA ILE A 100 -1.67 -10.52 10.22
C ILE A 100 -2.36 -10.30 8.88
N ALA A 101 -3.67 -10.52 8.84
CA ALA A 101 -4.47 -10.41 7.63
C ALA A 101 -5.72 -9.55 7.91
N PRO A 102 -5.69 -8.25 7.57
CA PRO A 102 -6.85 -7.38 7.72
C PRO A 102 -7.91 -7.71 6.67
N LYS A 103 -9.18 -7.74 7.08
CA LYS A 103 -10.33 -7.94 6.21
C LYS A 103 -10.92 -6.60 5.80
N LEU A 104 -10.49 -6.09 4.67
CA LEU A 104 -11.10 -4.91 4.05
C LEU A 104 -12.43 -5.33 3.41
N SER A 105 -13.51 -5.28 4.20
CA SER A 105 -14.83 -5.79 3.82
C SER A 105 -15.43 -5.03 2.63
N SER A 106 -16.26 -5.72 1.84
CA SER A 106 -16.92 -5.09 0.68
C SER A 106 -17.97 -4.04 1.05
N SER A 107 -18.44 -4.03 2.31
CA SER A 107 -19.36 -3.00 2.84
C SER A 107 -18.68 -1.65 3.02
N ASN A 108 -17.40 -1.66 3.42
CA ASN A 108 -16.66 -0.43 3.73
C ASN A 108 -15.66 -0.04 2.62
N PHE A 109 -15.17 -1.04 1.88
CA PHE A 109 -14.16 -0.84 0.84
C PHE A 109 -14.66 -1.46 -0.47
N SER A 110 -15.14 -0.65 -1.41
CA SER A 110 -15.51 -1.13 -2.76
C SER A 110 -14.34 -1.89 -3.39
N LEU A 111 -14.60 -2.85 -4.29
CA LEU A 111 -13.51 -3.64 -4.87
C LEU A 111 -12.58 -2.79 -5.73
N GLY A 112 -13.13 -1.88 -6.53
CA GLY A 112 -12.37 -0.97 -7.41
C GLY A 112 -11.66 0.11 -6.60
N ASP A 113 -12.33 1.22 -6.40
CA ASP A 113 -11.72 2.41 -5.82
C ASP A 113 -11.28 2.23 -4.37
N GLY A 114 -12.16 1.65 -3.53
CA GLY A 114 -11.93 1.53 -2.09
C GLY A 114 -10.86 0.50 -1.69
N TYR A 115 -10.62 -0.55 -2.51
CA TYR A 115 -9.64 -1.58 -2.20
C TYR A 115 -8.45 -1.58 -3.16
N ILE A 116 -8.65 -2.02 -4.42
CA ILE A 116 -7.51 -2.23 -5.32
C ILE A 116 -6.81 -0.94 -5.76
N LEU A 117 -7.52 0.20 -5.72
CA LEU A 117 -6.98 1.54 -5.98
C LEU A 117 -6.73 2.35 -4.71
N GLY A 118 -6.90 1.73 -3.53
CA GLY A 118 -6.49 2.31 -2.25
C GLY A 118 -7.33 3.47 -1.75
N ASN A 119 -8.52 3.71 -2.31
CA ASN A 119 -9.37 4.87 -2.02
C ASN A 119 -8.65 6.22 -2.23
N VAL A 120 -7.70 6.26 -3.16
CA VAL A 120 -6.93 7.49 -3.44
C VAL A 120 -7.81 8.54 -4.13
N TYR A 121 -8.69 8.10 -5.02
CA TYR A 121 -9.65 8.94 -5.73
C TYR A 121 -11.08 8.45 -5.51
N VAL A 122 -12.04 9.35 -5.51
CA VAL A 122 -13.48 9.01 -5.50
C VAL A 122 -13.85 8.14 -6.69
N ASP A 123 -13.24 8.41 -7.85
CA ASP A 123 -13.34 7.60 -9.08
C ASP A 123 -11.92 7.40 -9.63
N GLY A 124 -11.34 6.27 -9.34
CA GLY A 124 -9.97 5.95 -9.74
C GLY A 124 -9.81 5.64 -11.23
N ASP A 125 -10.89 5.31 -11.93
CA ASP A 125 -10.88 5.16 -13.39
C ASP A 125 -10.89 6.53 -14.10
N ASN A 126 -11.28 7.63 -13.41
CA ASN A 126 -11.28 9.01 -13.90
C ASN A 126 -10.66 9.96 -12.85
N PRO A 127 -9.35 9.84 -12.57
CA PRO A 127 -8.68 10.60 -11.53
C PRO A 127 -8.60 12.09 -11.89
N SER A 128 -8.77 12.94 -10.89
CA SER A 128 -8.54 14.39 -10.99
C SER A 128 -8.19 14.98 -9.63
N VAL A 129 -7.61 16.17 -9.61
CA VAL A 129 -7.34 16.89 -8.34
C VAL A 129 -8.60 17.16 -7.51
N ASN A 130 -9.78 17.22 -8.15
CA ASN A 130 -11.05 17.46 -7.47
C ASN A 130 -11.69 16.16 -6.92
N THR A 131 -11.18 15.00 -7.30
CA THR A 131 -11.63 13.68 -6.85
C THR A 131 -10.59 12.96 -6.00
N LEU A 132 -9.46 13.63 -5.70
CA LEU A 132 -8.45 13.13 -4.78
C LEU A 132 -8.99 13.19 -3.35
N ASN A 133 -8.99 12.06 -2.65
CA ASN A 133 -9.32 11.98 -1.24
C ASN A 133 -8.11 12.40 -0.38
N GLU A 134 -8.38 12.85 0.85
CA GLU A 134 -7.32 13.10 1.82
C GLU A 134 -6.56 11.80 2.13
N GLU A 135 -5.24 11.91 2.38
CA GLU A 135 -4.39 10.72 2.53
C GLU A 135 -4.79 9.83 3.71
N ASP A 136 -5.35 10.38 4.76
CA ASP A 136 -5.86 9.65 5.93
C ASP A 136 -7.14 8.86 5.63
N GLU A 137 -7.85 9.18 4.55
CA GLU A 137 -9.02 8.41 4.06
C GLU A 137 -8.61 7.23 3.15
N TRP A 138 -7.35 7.16 2.71
CA TRP A 138 -6.91 6.08 1.84
C TRP A 138 -6.90 4.74 2.58
N SER A 139 -7.40 3.69 1.95
CA SER A 139 -7.27 2.34 2.51
C SER A 139 -5.80 1.87 2.59
N PHE A 140 -4.91 2.48 1.80
CA PHE A 140 -3.46 2.31 1.95
C PHE A 140 -2.95 2.80 3.31
N SER A 141 -3.57 3.83 3.88
CA SER A 141 -3.16 4.40 5.17
C SER A 141 -3.49 3.55 6.39
N ILE A 142 -4.21 2.43 6.20
CA ILE A 142 -4.49 1.43 7.24
C ILE A 142 -3.23 0.66 7.65
N ILE A 143 -2.30 0.43 6.72
CA ILE A 143 -1.19 -0.53 6.90
C ILE A 143 -0.22 -0.11 7.99
N GLU A 144 0.23 1.12 8.00
CA GLU A 144 1.22 1.62 8.96
C GLU A 144 0.70 1.63 10.41
N PRO A 145 -0.47 2.21 10.74
CA PRO A 145 -0.98 2.18 12.10
C PRO A 145 -1.39 0.76 12.56
N LEU A 146 -1.84 -0.11 11.65
CA LEU A 146 -2.06 -1.52 11.97
C LEU A 146 -0.75 -2.22 12.36
N PHE A 147 0.33 -1.99 11.60
CA PHE A 147 1.66 -2.51 11.94
C PHE A 147 2.11 -2.02 13.32
N ASP A 148 1.97 -0.72 13.61
CA ASP A 148 2.37 -0.15 14.91
C ASP A 148 1.57 -0.72 16.07
N SER A 149 0.27 -0.95 15.90
CA SER A 149 -0.58 -1.59 16.90
C SER A 149 -0.09 -3.01 17.24
N VAL A 150 0.17 -3.82 16.21
CA VAL A 150 0.65 -5.21 16.38
C VAL A 150 2.06 -5.23 16.97
N LYS A 151 2.96 -4.41 16.44
CA LYS A 151 4.33 -4.25 16.96
C LYS A 151 4.35 -3.91 18.45
N SER A 152 3.51 -2.97 18.86
CA SER A 152 3.37 -2.55 20.26
C SER A 152 2.84 -3.69 21.14
N SER A 153 1.78 -4.37 20.70
CA SER A 153 1.15 -5.46 21.45
C SER A 153 2.09 -6.64 21.72
N LEU A 154 2.93 -6.97 20.74
CA LEU A 154 3.87 -8.09 20.81
C LEU A 154 5.29 -7.67 21.23
N SER A 155 5.52 -6.40 21.52
CA SER A 155 6.87 -5.85 21.84
C SER A 155 7.92 -6.21 20.78
N ILE A 156 7.53 -6.17 19.48
CA ILE A 156 8.45 -6.44 18.36
C ILE A 156 9.35 -5.24 18.14
N GLU A 157 10.65 -5.48 17.98
CA GLU A 157 11.68 -4.44 17.80
C GLU A 157 11.89 -4.07 16.33
N ASN A 158 11.57 -4.98 15.40
CA ASN A 158 11.69 -4.71 13.97
C ASN A 158 10.84 -3.50 13.55
N ASP A 159 11.46 -2.55 12.87
CA ASP A 159 10.80 -1.34 12.36
C ASP A 159 10.22 -1.50 10.95
N LYS A 160 10.36 -2.68 10.37
CA LYS A 160 9.86 -3.01 9.03
C LYS A 160 9.00 -4.26 9.05
N TYR A 161 8.04 -4.31 8.11
CA TYR A 161 7.19 -5.47 7.86
C TYR A 161 7.36 -5.98 6.43
N ASN A 162 6.99 -7.22 6.17
CA ASN A 162 6.82 -7.74 4.82
C ASN A 162 5.34 -7.65 4.42
N LEU A 163 5.09 -7.48 3.12
CA LEU A 163 3.73 -7.32 2.60
C LEU A 163 3.47 -8.35 1.50
N PHE A 164 2.39 -9.09 1.63
CA PHE A 164 1.91 -10.04 0.64
C PHE A 164 0.49 -9.67 0.21
N GLY A 165 0.21 -9.74 -1.09
CA GLY A 165 -1.15 -9.61 -1.61
C GLY A 165 -1.45 -10.66 -2.67
N PHE A 166 -2.63 -11.27 -2.60
CA PHE A 166 -3.10 -12.21 -3.62
C PHE A 166 -4.23 -11.61 -4.46
N SER A 167 -4.17 -11.74 -5.80
CA SER A 167 -5.23 -11.30 -6.70
C SER A 167 -5.57 -9.81 -6.54
N ALA A 168 -6.75 -9.46 -5.99
CA ALA A 168 -7.08 -8.07 -5.63
C ALA A 168 -6.10 -7.49 -4.61
N GLY A 169 -5.65 -8.28 -3.63
CA GLY A 169 -4.58 -7.89 -2.70
C GLY A 169 -3.25 -7.61 -3.40
N ALA A 170 -2.90 -8.36 -4.43
CA ALA A 170 -1.72 -8.05 -5.26
C ALA A 170 -1.86 -6.73 -5.99
N GLN A 171 -3.08 -6.38 -6.43
CA GLN A 171 -3.37 -5.07 -7.00
C GLN A 171 -3.27 -3.95 -5.95
N PHE A 172 -3.63 -4.22 -4.70
CA PHE A 172 -3.43 -3.30 -3.58
C PHE A 172 -1.93 -3.09 -3.32
N VAL A 173 -1.15 -4.16 -3.08
CA VAL A 173 0.23 -4.02 -2.59
C VAL A 173 1.17 -3.39 -3.60
N HIS A 174 1.04 -3.66 -4.90
CA HIS A 174 1.91 -3.02 -5.88
C HIS A 174 1.59 -1.53 -6.07
N ARG A 175 0.34 -1.10 -5.83
CA ARG A 175 -0.02 0.33 -5.81
C ARG A 175 0.33 0.98 -4.49
N PHE A 176 0.21 0.26 -3.38
CA PHE A 176 0.65 0.75 -2.08
C PHE A 176 2.08 1.27 -2.12
N ILE A 177 3.01 0.56 -2.75
CA ILE A 177 4.40 1.02 -2.87
C ILE A 177 4.57 2.28 -3.73
N LEU A 178 3.63 2.56 -4.64
CA LEU A 178 3.62 3.78 -5.45
C LEU A 178 3.15 4.99 -4.63
N PHE A 179 2.04 4.82 -3.89
CA PHE A 179 1.36 5.90 -3.18
C PHE A 179 1.93 6.15 -1.77
N LYS A 180 2.62 5.18 -1.18
CA LYS A 180 3.21 5.28 0.17
C LYS A 180 4.75 5.16 0.10
N PRO A 181 5.45 6.18 -0.46
CA PRO A 181 6.89 6.12 -0.69
C PRO A 181 7.72 6.02 0.60
N THR A 182 7.18 6.42 1.75
CA THR A 182 7.84 6.39 3.06
C THR A 182 7.45 5.17 3.90
N ALA A 183 6.62 4.26 3.37
CA ALA A 183 6.16 3.08 4.10
C ALA A 183 7.33 2.15 4.48
N ARG A 184 7.21 1.56 5.66
CA ARG A 184 8.28 0.78 6.34
C ARG A 184 8.33 -0.70 5.93
N PHE A 185 7.91 -1.03 4.72
CA PHE A 185 8.05 -2.41 4.25
C PHE A 185 9.53 -2.77 3.95
N ASP A 186 9.86 -4.04 4.12
CA ASP A 186 11.14 -4.65 3.72
C ASP A 186 10.99 -5.27 2.33
N LYS A 187 10.17 -6.32 2.21
CA LYS A 187 9.88 -7.01 0.96
C LYS A 187 8.37 -6.98 0.66
N VAL A 188 8.01 -6.80 -0.61
CA VAL A 188 6.62 -6.85 -1.08
C VAL A 188 6.45 -7.94 -2.12
N VAL A 189 5.43 -8.78 -1.96
CA VAL A 189 5.08 -9.83 -2.92
C VAL A 189 3.68 -9.60 -3.48
N ALA A 190 3.59 -9.36 -4.79
CA ALA A 190 2.34 -9.18 -5.52
C ALA A 190 2.00 -10.47 -6.29
N GLY A 191 1.09 -11.28 -5.74
CA GLY A 191 0.72 -12.60 -6.28
C GLY A 191 -0.52 -12.57 -7.17
N ALA A 192 -0.37 -12.90 -8.45
CA ALA A 192 -1.44 -13.10 -9.42
C ALA A 192 -2.39 -11.89 -9.58
N ALA A 193 -1.86 -10.67 -9.66
CA ALA A 193 -2.66 -9.46 -9.90
C ALA A 193 -3.42 -9.55 -11.23
N GLY A 194 -4.64 -9.02 -11.23
CA GLY A 194 -5.50 -9.02 -12.42
C GLY A 194 -5.00 -8.06 -13.50
N TRP A 195 -4.39 -6.94 -13.12
CA TRP A 195 -3.75 -5.92 -13.96
C TRP A 195 -2.91 -5.00 -13.09
N TYR A 196 -2.06 -4.18 -13.70
CA TYR A 196 -1.04 -3.41 -12.99
C TYR A 196 -1.13 -1.91 -13.32
N THR A 197 -0.61 -1.08 -12.43
CA THR A 197 -0.21 0.31 -12.70
C THR A 197 1.26 0.28 -13.07
N VAL A 198 1.56 0.35 -14.36
CA VAL A 198 2.96 0.33 -14.84
C VAL A 198 3.64 1.68 -14.55
N PRO A 199 4.96 1.71 -14.31
CA PRO A 199 5.69 2.95 -13.96
C PRO A 199 5.93 3.84 -15.19
N ASP A 200 4.91 4.11 -15.99
CA ASP A 200 4.97 4.85 -17.25
C ASP A 200 4.08 6.11 -17.18
N ASN A 201 4.69 7.29 -17.35
CA ASN A 201 4.03 8.59 -17.34
C ASN A 201 3.25 8.88 -18.64
N THR A 202 3.29 8.01 -19.65
CA THR A 202 2.53 8.15 -20.90
C THR A 202 1.24 7.39 -20.92
N ILE A 203 1.04 6.50 -19.93
CA ILE A 203 -0.16 5.67 -19.78
C ILE A 203 -1.02 6.26 -18.66
N PRO A 204 -2.34 6.49 -18.90
CA PRO A 204 -3.21 7.08 -17.89
C PRO A 204 -3.40 6.14 -16.69
N PHE A 205 -3.47 6.74 -15.50
CA PHE A 205 -3.93 6.04 -14.30
C PHE A 205 -5.38 5.55 -14.51
N PRO A 206 -5.75 4.36 -14.05
CA PRO A 206 -5.00 3.53 -13.08
C PRO A 206 -4.04 2.50 -13.71
N TYR A 207 -3.81 2.53 -15.03
CA TYR A 207 -2.95 1.56 -15.73
C TYR A 207 -1.48 2.01 -15.83
N GLY A 208 -1.23 3.30 -15.74
CA GLY A 208 0.08 3.94 -15.66
C GLY A 208 0.04 5.12 -14.70
N LEU A 209 0.94 6.09 -14.84
CA LEU A 209 1.09 7.18 -13.88
C LEU A 209 0.46 8.50 -14.34
N ASP A 210 0.13 8.65 -15.65
CA ASP A 210 -0.41 9.89 -16.21
C ASP A 210 -1.77 10.26 -15.58
N ASN A 211 -2.06 11.54 -15.52
CA ASN A 211 -3.28 12.11 -14.94
C ASN A 211 -3.50 11.76 -13.45
N SER A 212 -2.43 11.47 -12.70
CA SER A 212 -2.50 11.19 -11.26
C SER A 212 -1.41 11.92 -10.49
N ILE A 213 -1.50 11.90 -9.16
CA ILE A 213 -0.42 12.43 -8.30
C ILE A 213 0.90 11.65 -8.45
N LEU A 214 0.85 10.46 -9.07
CA LEU A 214 2.03 9.62 -9.30
C LEU A 214 2.95 10.16 -10.39
N MET A 215 2.53 11.12 -11.21
CA MET A 215 3.39 11.74 -12.23
C MET A 215 4.67 12.36 -11.67
N THR A 216 4.67 12.71 -10.38
CA THR A 216 5.83 13.27 -9.68
C THR A 216 6.62 12.22 -8.89
N THR A 217 6.28 10.93 -9.02
CA THR A 217 6.96 9.85 -8.31
C THR A 217 8.43 9.77 -8.72
N ASN A 218 9.31 9.65 -7.74
CA ASN A 218 10.72 9.36 -8.00
C ASN A 218 10.85 7.89 -8.43
N LEU A 219 10.98 7.66 -9.73
CA LEU A 219 11.07 6.32 -10.30
C LEU A 219 12.31 5.54 -9.81
N ASN A 220 13.42 6.22 -9.52
CA ASN A 220 14.59 5.54 -8.95
C ASN A 220 14.27 4.94 -7.58
N ASP A 221 13.64 5.70 -6.69
CA ASP A 221 13.27 5.21 -5.37
C ASP A 221 12.25 4.06 -5.47
N LEU A 222 11.31 4.15 -6.41
CA LEU A 222 10.33 3.11 -6.66
C LEU A 222 10.97 1.81 -7.18
N LEU A 223 11.78 1.92 -8.22
CA LEU A 223 12.38 0.77 -8.92
C LEU A 223 13.49 0.08 -8.10
N SER A 224 14.06 0.80 -7.11
CA SER A 224 15.05 0.25 -6.17
C SER A 224 14.46 -0.52 -4.99
N ARG A 225 13.11 -0.54 -4.83
CA ARG A 225 12.43 -1.25 -3.75
C ARG A 225 12.25 -2.73 -4.10
N ASP A 226 12.28 -3.60 -3.09
CA ASP A 226 12.15 -5.04 -3.25
C ASP A 226 10.69 -5.44 -3.53
N LEU A 227 10.38 -5.61 -4.82
CA LEU A 227 9.09 -6.10 -5.30
C LEU A 227 9.24 -7.45 -6.01
N PHE A 228 8.59 -8.47 -5.46
CA PHE A 228 8.47 -9.78 -6.05
C PHE A 228 7.11 -9.91 -6.74
N ILE A 229 7.10 -10.02 -8.05
CA ILE A 229 5.92 -10.26 -8.86
C ILE A 229 5.82 -11.76 -9.05
N GLN A 230 4.71 -12.38 -8.66
CA GLN A 230 4.54 -13.82 -8.86
C GLN A 230 3.21 -14.15 -9.50
N VAL A 231 3.16 -15.25 -10.24
CA VAL A 231 1.95 -15.74 -10.91
C VAL A 231 2.05 -17.23 -11.17
N GLY A 232 0.93 -17.96 -11.07
CA GLY A 232 0.87 -19.37 -11.45
C GLY A 232 0.98 -19.56 -12.96
N ALA A 233 1.80 -20.50 -13.43
CA ALA A 233 2.00 -20.77 -14.85
C ALA A 233 0.70 -21.15 -15.60
N LEU A 234 -0.29 -21.69 -14.90
CA LEU A 234 -1.59 -22.08 -15.45
C LEU A 234 -2.67 -20.98 -15.28
N ASP A 235 -2.33 -19.81 -14.72
CA ASP A 235 -3.25 -18.65 -14.63
C ASP A 235 -3.23 -17.85 -15.96
N ASN A 236 -3.37 -18.58 -17.06
CA ASN A 236 -3.21 -18.11 -18.43
C ASN A 236 -4.52 -18.08 -19.24
N ASN A 237 -5.67 -18.31 -18.60
CA ASN A 237 -6.96 -18.25 -19.27
C ASN A 237 -7.41 -16.80 -19.43
N PRO A 238 -7.58 -16.29 -20.67
CA PRO A 238 -8.06 -14.92 -20.90
C PRO A 238 -9.51 -14.69 -20.48
N ASN A 239 -10.31 -15.76 -20.33
CA ASN A 239 -11.70 -15.67 -19.91
C ASN A 239 -11.87 -15.95 -18.40
N SER A 240 -10.82 -15.83 -17.59
CA SER A 240 -10.90 -16.04 -16.15
C SER A 240 -11.89 -15.06 -15.52
N ALA A 241 -12.75 -15.56 -14.62
CA ALA A 241 -13.71 -14.74 -13.90
C ALA A 241 -13.01 -13.58 -13.15
N GLY A 242 -13.57 -12.36 -13.26
CA GLY A 242 -13.05 -11.17 -12.60
C GLY A 242 -11.78 -10.57 -13.24
N LEU A 243 -11.31 -11.11 -14.36
CA LEU A 243 -10.23 -10.48 -15.11
C LEU A 243 -10.79 -9.28 -15.89
N ARG A 244 -10.25 -8.08 -15.64
CA ARG A 244 -10.68 -6.85 -16.33
C ARG A 244 -10.25 -6.89 -17.79
N HIS A 245 -11.19 -6.55 -18.69
CA HIS A 245 -10.93 -6.36 -20.11
C HIS A 245 -11.33 -4.96 -20.54
N ASN A 246 -10.40 -4.22 -21.02
CA ASN A 246 -10.52 -2.95 -21.75
C ASN A 246 -9.20 -2.67 -22.47
N GLU A 247 -9.15 -1.61 -23.26
CA GLU A 247 -8.00 -1.26 -24.09
C GLU A 247 -6.68 -1.28 -23.30
N TYR A 248 -6.61 -0.65 -22.12
CA TYR A 248 -5.39 -0.53 -21.34
C TYR A 248 -5.01 -1.82 -20.58
N ALA A 249 -5.99 -2.52 -20.04
CA ALA A 249 -5.72 -3.80 -19.36
C ALA A 249 -5.26 -4.87 -20.36
N ASP A 250 -5.86 -4.91 -21.56
CA ASP A 250 -5.53 -5.86 -22.60
C ASP A 250 -4.22 -5.52 -23.30
N ALA A 251 -3.82 -4.26 -23.33
CA ALA A 251 -2.47 -3.84 -23.75
C ALA A 251 -1.36 -4.43 -22.86
N GLN A 252 -1.64 -4.71 -21.57
CA GLN A 252 -0.71 -5.41 -20.68
C GLN A 252 -0.64 -6.91 -20.98
N GLY A 253 -1.65 -7.48 -21.66
CA GLY A 253 -1.77 -8.90 -21.98
C GLY A 253 -3.18 -9.41 -21.73
N LEU A 254 -3.53 -10.56 -22.32
CA LEU A 254 -4.87 -11.12 -22.23
C LEU A 254 -5.13 -12.03 -21.02
N ASN A 255 -4.13 -12.28 -20.20
CA ASN A 255 -4.22 -13.12 -19.00
C ASN A 255 -3.21 -12.66 -17.95
N ARG A 256 -3.33 -13.21 -16.71
CA ARG A 256 -2.50 -12.76 -15.59
C ARG A 256 -1.00 -13.04 -15.78
N VAL A 257 -0.66 -14.14 -16.45
CA VAL A 257 0.76 -14.47 -16.72
C VAL A 257 1.37 -13.41 -17.62
N THR A 258 0.74 -13.11 -18.76
CA THR A 258 1.25 -12.11 -19.71
C THR A 258 1.28 -10.70 -19.10
N ARG A 259 0.30 -10.35 -18.27
CA ARG A 259 0.29 -9.05 -17.56
C ARG A 259 1.39 -8.93 -16.52
N ALA A 260 1.69 -9.99 -15.77
CA ALA A 260 2.78 -10.00 -14.80
C ALA A 260 4.14 -9.85 -15.50
N VAL A 261 4.36 -10.55 -16.62
CA VAL A 261 5.57 -10.41 -17.44
C VAL A 261 5.69 -8.99 -18.00
N ASN A 262 4.64 -8.46 -18.60
CA ASN A 262 4.64 -7.09 -19.13
C ASN A 262 4.96 -6.05 -18.07
N PHE A 263 4.39 -6.17 -16.86
CA PHE A 263 4.66 -5.25 -15.75
C PHE A 263 6.13 -5.27 -15.35
N PHE A 264 6.72 -6.46 -15.22
CA PHE A 264 8.15 -6.61 -14.91
C PHE A 264 9.03 -6.04 -16.02
N GLU A 265 8.79 -6.40 -17.30
CA GLU A 265 9.54 -5.93 -18.44
C GLU A 265 9.45 -4.42 -18.63
N THR A 266 8.27 -3.82 -18.37
CA THR A 266 8.11 -2.36 -18.40
C THR A 266 8.97 -1.69 -17.32
N GLY A 267 8.96 -2.21 -16.10
CA GLY A 267 9.84 -1.73 -15.02
C GLY A 267 11.31 -1.84 -15.38
N GLN A 268 11.72 -2.97 -15.98
CA GLN A 268 13.10 -3.20 -16.42
C GLN A 268 13.53 -2.21 -17.51
N ASN A 269 12.73 -2.04 -18.55
CA ASN A 269 13.03 -1.14 -19.67
C ASN A 269 13.15 0.32 -19.19
N ILE A 270 12.29 0.76 -18.25
CA ILE A 270 12.34 2.10 -17.68
C ILE A 270 13.60 2.27 -16.82
N ALA A 271 13.91 1.29 -15.96
CA ALA A 271 15.13 1.33 -15.15
C ALA A 271 16.38 1.44 -16.01
N GLU A 272 16.48 0.61 -17.05
CA GLU A 272 17.59 0.63 -18.02
C GLU A 272 17.69 1.97 -18.76
N SER A 273 16.56 2.52 -19.22
CA SER A 273 16.52 3.81 -19.94
C SER A 273 16.97 4.99 -19.09
N LEU A 274 16.74 4.91 -17.78
CA LEU A 274 17.09 5.95 -16.80
C LEU A 274 18.43 5.69 -16.11
N GLY A 275 19.07 4.54 -16.36
CA GLY A 275 20.33 4.15 -15.74
C GLY A 275 20.21 3.76 -14.26
N PHE A 276 19.06 3.24 -13.85
CA PHE A 276 18.76 2.81 -12.48
C PHE A 276 18.88 1.28 -12.35
N ASN A 277 19.04 0.82 -11.11
CA ASN A 277 18.94 -0.60 -10.79
C ASN A 277 17.49 -0.97 -10.49
N LEU A 278 17.00 -2.04 -11.13
CA LEU A 278 15.69 -2.62 -10.80
C LEU A 278 15.87 -3.69 -9.71
N ASN A 279 15.20 -3.49 -8.56
CA ASN A 279 15.13 -4.52 -7.51
C ASN A 279 13.84 -5.36 -7.57
N TRP A 280 13.16 -5.32 -8.71
CA TRP A 280 12.01 -6.19 -8.93
C TRP A 280 12.43 -7.53 -9.49
N SER A 281 11.67 -8.57 -9.20
CA SER A 281 11.85 -9.88 -9.79
C SER A 281 10.51 -10.49 -10.16
N ILE A 282 10.50 -11.42 -11.13
CA ILE A 282 9.30 -12.16 -11.53
C ILE A 282 9.49 -13.65 -11.28
N HIS A 283 8.47 -14.28 -10.69
CA HIS A 283 8.45 -15.69 -10.30
C HIS A 283 7.20 -16.37 -10.86
N VAL A 284 7.41 -17.34 -11.77
CA VAL A 284 6.34 -18.13 -12.36
C VAL A 284 6.25 -19.48 -11.64
N ILE A 285 5.17 -19.69 -10.87
CA ILE A 285 4.96 -20.88 -10.06
C ILE A 285 4.48 -22.01 -10.96
N GLN A 286 5.34 -23.01 -11.20
CA GLN A 286 5.01 -24.12 -12.08
C GLN A 286 3.88 -24.99 -11.50
N GLY A 287 2.92 -25.39 -12.35
CA GLY A 287 1.77 -26.20 -11.96
C GLY A 287 0.67 -25.46 -11.20
N ALA A 288 0.86 -24.20 -10.85
CA ALA A 288 -0.16 -23.39 -10.16
C ALA A 288 -1.05 -22.63 -11.14
N GLY A 289 -2.34 -22.58 -10.85
CA GLY A 289 -3.31 -21.68 -11.46
C GLY A 289 -3.55 -20.43 -10.60
N HIS A 290 -4.79 -19.88 -10.68
CA HIS A 290 -5.21 -18.74 -9.84
C HIS A 290 -5.57 -19.21 -8.43
N ASN A 291 -4.61 -19.69 -7.65
CA ASN A 291 -4.80 -20.32 -6.35
C ASN A 291 -4.02 -19.59 -5.25
N LEU A 292 -4.67 -19.32 -4.11
CA LEU A 292 -4.04 -18.67 -2.96
C LEU A 292 -2.88 -19.50 -2.38
N ILE A 293 -3.07 -20.80 -2.16
CA ILE A 293 -2.12 -21.67 -1.45
C ILE A 293 -0.70 -21.58 -2.04
N PRO A 294 -0.46 -21.95 -3.31
CA PRO A 294 0.89 -21.91 -3.86
C PRO A 294 1.47 -20.47 -3.92
N ASN A 295 0.60 -19.46 -4.05
CA ASN A 295 1.04 -18.06 -4.00
C ASN A 295 1.47 -17.64 -2.59
N ALA A 296 0.75 -18.04 -1.54
CA ALA A 296 1.09 -17.73 -0.16
C ALA A 296 2.38 -18.44 0.29
N GLU A 297 2.53 -19.73 -0.04
CA GLU A 297 3.73 -20.50 0.26
C GLU A 297 4.98 -19.93 -0.42
N ASN A 298 4.91 -19.69 -1.74
CA ASN A 298 6.02 -19.11 -2.49
C ASN A 298 6.36 -17.70 -2.01
N ALA A 299 5.35 -16.90 -1.64
CA ALA A 299 5.59 -15.57 -1.09
C ALA A 299 6.41 -15.60 0.20
N CYS A 300 6.11 -16.54 1.11
CA CYS A 300 6.90 -16.72 2.33
C CYS A 300 8.35 -17.11 1.99
N ASP A 301 8.54 -18.04 1.05
CA ASP A 301 9.88 -18.44 0.64
C ASP A 301 10.68 -17.27 0.05
N LEU A 302 10.06 -16.39 -0.74
CA LEU A 302 10.69 -15.18 -1.28
C LEU A 302 11.03 -14.13 -0.21
N MET A 303 10.21 -14.05 0.85
CA MET A 303 10.44 -13.09 1.92
C MET A 303 11.56 -13.52 2.87
N PHE A 304 11.78 -14.82 3.07
CA PHE A 304 12.64 -15.34 4.14
C PHE A 304 13.88 -16.11 3.66
N ASN A 305 13.99 -16.42 2.36
CA ASN A 305 15.19 -17.00 1.72
C ASN A 305 15.95 -15.94 0.85
#